data_8dddc777c43348c8cc3bd769b20bb2d5
#
_entry.id   8dddc777c43348c8cc3bd769b20bb2d5
#
_cell.length_a   1.000
_cell.length_b   1.000
_cell.length_c   1.000
_cell.angle_alpha   90.00
_cell.angle_beta   90.00
_cell.angle_gamma   90.00
#
_symmetry.space_group_name_H-M   'P 1'
#
loop_
_entity.id
_entity.type
_entity.pdbx_description
1 polymer ?
#
loop_
_entity_poly.entity_id
_entity_poly.type
_entity_poly.pdbx_seq_one_letter_code
_entity_poly.pdbx_strand_id
1 'polypeptide(L)'
;MPAAVRLGDQCTGHGCFGPRVNDSASGDVFINGKGAHRVGDHWVTHCCGPTCHDSTMAAGSATVFVNGKPAARVGDMLACGSAAAEGSSNVFFGG
;
A
#
# COMPACT_ATOMS: atom_id res chain seq x y z
N MET A 1 -11.18 7.10 -10.46
CA MET A 1 -9.75 6.79 -10.24
C MET A 1 -9.51 6.49 -8.77
N PRO A 2 -8.77 5.36 -8.41
CA PRO A 2 -8.48 5.02 -7.01
C PRO A 2 -7.57 6.03 -6.32
N ALA A 3 -7.73 6.18 -5.01
CA ALA A 3 -6.90 7.05 -4.19
C ALA A 3 -5.46 6.53 -4.09
N ALA A 4 -4.50 7.44 -4.09
CA ALA A 4 -3.08 7.13 -3.95
C ALA A 4 -2.76 6.66 -2.51
N VAL A 5 -1.99 5.58 -2.38
CA VAL A 5 -1.53 5.06 -1.08
C VAL A 5 -0.23 5.73 -0.68
N ARG A 6 -0.09 6.06 0.60
CA ARG A 6 1.05 6.77 1.15
C ARG A 6 1.65 6.01 2.33
N LEU A 7 2.86 6.40 2.71
CA LEU A 7 3.51 5.86 3.90
C LEU A 7 2.58 5.96 5.11
N GLY A 8 2.40 4.85 5.82
CA GLY A 8 1.57 4.78 7.02
C GLY A 8 0.09 4.49 6.76
N ASP A 9 -0.35 4.41 5.52
CA ASP A 9 -1.74 4.05 5.20
C ASP A 9 -1.98 2.57 5.47
N GLN A 10 -3.23 2.22 5.81
CA GLN A 10 -3.62 0.88 6.25
C GLN A 10 -4.14 0.00 5.12
N CYS A 11 -4.03 -1.33 5.34
CA CYS A 11 -4.68 -2.35 4.51
C CYS A 11 -5.97 -2.85 5.16
N THR A 12 -6.72 -3.67 4.41
CA THR A 12 -7.99 -4.28 4.90
C THR A 12 -7.77 -5.36 5.94
N GLY A 13 -6.56 -5.95 6.02
CA GLY A 13 -6.38 -7.23 6.67
C GLY A 13 -7.00 -8.37 5.85
N HIS A 14 -6.91 -9.59 6.35
CA HIS A 14 -7.54 -10.76 5.73
C HIS A 14 -7.77 -11.86 6.77
N GLY A 15 -8.92 -12.53 6.71
CA GLY A 15 -9.27 -13.54 7.71
C GLY A 15 -9.22 -12.95 9.11
N CYS A 16 -8.51 -13.61 10.05
CA CYS A 16 -8.33 -13.08 11.40
C CYS A 16 -7.08 -12.17 11.53
N PHE A 17 -6.32 -11.96 10.44
CA PHE A 17 -5.24 -10.98 10.40
C PHE A 17 -5.83 -9.58 10.26
N GLY A 18 -5.63 -8.73 11.26
CA GLY A 18 -6.19 -7.38 11.27
C GLY A 18 -5.50 -6.41 10.31
N PRO A 19 -6.11 -5.23 10.08
CA PRO A 19 -5.47 -4.17 9.31
C PRO A 19 -4.11 -3.78 9.89
N ARG A 20 -3.16 -3.44 9.01
CA ARG A 20 -1.87 -2.89 9.45
C ARG A 20 -1.38 -1.88 8.42
N VAL A 21 -0.34 -1.14 8.79
CA VAL A 21 0.22 -0.06 7.98
C VAL A 21 1.39 -0.55 7.12
N ASN A 22 1.67 0.19 6.04
CA ASN A 22 2.94 0.04 5.34
C ASN A 22 4.02 0.88 6.05
N ASP A 23 5.29 0.48 5.89
CA ASP A 23 6.44 1.15 6.51
C ASP A 23 7.54 1.49 5.51
N SER A 24 7.24 1.47 4.22
CA SER A 24 8.19 1.74 3.15
C SER A 24 7.51 2.51 2.03
N ALA A 25 8.21 3.49 1.47
CA ALA A 25 7.68 4.34 0.42
C ALA A 25 8.81 5.12 -0.25
N SER A 26 8.48 5.93 -1.25
CA SER A 26 9.45 6.82 -1.92
C SER A 26 10.07 7.81 -0.93
N GLY A 27 11.37 8.04 -1.06
CA GLY A 27 12.09 9.05 -0.27
C GLY A 27 12.08 10.43 -0.92
N ASP A 28 11.56 10.57 -2.14
CA ASP A 28 11.62 11.84 -2.88
C ASP A 28 10.32 12.20 -3.62
N VAL A 29 9.32 11.33 -3.61
CA VAL A 29 7.98 11.62 -4.16
C VAL A 29 6.98 11.57 -3.02
N PHE A 30 6.24 12.65 -2.81
CA PHE A 30 5.36 12.80 -1.66
C PHE A 30 3.92 13.08 -2.09
N ILE A 31 2.97 12.52 -1.35
CA ILE A 31 1.54 12.73 -1.50
C ILE A 31 1.02 13.20 -0.16
N ASN A 32 0.53 14.45 -0.09
CA ASN A 32 0.08 15.07 1.17
C ASN A 32 1.17 15.04 2.25
N GLY A 33 2.43 15.25 1.86
CA GLY A 33 3.57 15.28 2.78
C GLY A 33 4.06 13.91 3.24
N LYS A 34 3.51 12.81 2.71
CA LYS A 34 3.91 11.43 3.02
C LYS A 34 4.48 10.76 1.78
N GLY A 35 5.48 9.91 1.95
CA GLY A 35 6.08 9.20 0.81
C GLY A 35 5.05 8.38 0.04
N ALA A 36 5.13 8.42 -1.30
CA ALA A 36 4.26 7.62 -2.15
C ALA A 36 4.63 6.14 -2.06
N HIS A 37 3.64 5.28 -1.79
CA HIS A 37 3.82 3.83 -1.69
C HIS A 37 3.80 3.20 -3.08
N ARG A 38 4.64 2.17 -3.30
CA ARG A 38 4.85 1.58 -4.62
C ARG A 38 4.84 0.05 -4.55
N VAL A 39 4.65 -0.60 -5.68
CA VAL A 39 4.81 -2.06 -5.79
C VAL A 39 6.20 -2.45 -5.28
N GLY A 40 6.25 -3.48 -4.45
CA GLY A 40 7.46 -3.97 -3.78
C GLY A 40 7.73 -3.34 -2.43
N ASP A 41 7.07 -2.26 -2.07
CA ASP A 41 7.23 -1.63 -0.75
C ASP A 41 6.59 -2.49 0.35
N HIS A 42 7.17 -2.41 1.53
CA HIS A 42 6.90 -3.31 2.65
C HIS A 42 5.68 -2.90 3.48
N TRP A 43 4.96 -3.90 3.97
CA TRP A 43 3.87 -3.80 4.95
C TRP A 43 4.28 -4.53 6.21
N VAL A 44 4.06 -3.91 7.37
CA VAL A 44 4.49 -4.47 8.66
C VAL A 44 3.82 -5.79 8.95
N THR A 45 4.41 -6.56 9.85
CA THR A 45 3.86 -7.83 10.31
C THR A 45 2.49 -7.64 10.97
N HIS A 46 1.55 -8.53 10.64
CA HIS A 46 0.32 -8.70 11.40
C HIS A 46 0.15 -10.17 11.79
N CYS A 47 -0.70 -10.41 12.80
CA CYS A 47 -0.80 -11.73 13.42
C CYS A 47 -2.25 -12.19 13.56
N CYS A 48 -2.41 -13.52 13.52
CA CYS A 48 -3.65 -14.20 13.86
C CYS A 48 -3.26 -15.29 14.85
N GLY A 49 -3.43 -15.02 16.17
CA GLY A 49 -2.89 -15.90 17.20
C GLY A 49 -1.38 -15.99 17.11
N PRO A 50 -0.80 -17.22 17.10
CA PRO A 50 0.65 -17.39 17.00
C PRO A 50 1.20 -17.25 15.58
N THR A 51 0.34 -17.17 14.56
CA THR A 51 0.76 -17.07 13.15
C THR A 51 0.90 -15.60 12.77
N CYS A 52 2.09 -15.22 12.33
CA CYS A 52 2.39 -13.84 11.93
C CYS A 52 3.08 -13.83 10.58
N HIS A 53 2.83 -12.80 9.77
CA HIS A 53 3.57 -12.57 8.53
C HIS A 53 3.61 -11.08 8.18
N ASP A 54 4.58 -10.71 7.38
CA ASP A 54 4.64 -9.41 6.71
C ASP A 54 4.23 -9.58 5.24
N SER A 55 4.30 -8.50 4.47
CA SER A 55 3.96 -8.57 3.05
C SER A 55 4.60 -7.41 2.28
N THR A 56 4.41 -7.45 0.96
CA THR A 56 4.80 -6.35 0.06
C THR A 56 3.62 -6.00 -0.83
N MET A 57 3.63 -4.78 -1.36
CA MET A 57 2.63 -4.34 -2.34
C MET A 57 2.83 -5.11 -3.63
N ALA A 58 1.80 -5.80 -4.10
CA ALA A 58 1.89 -6.68 -5.28
C ALA A 58 1.34 -6.05 -6.55
N ALA A 59 0.39 -5.12 -6.46
CA ALA A 59 -0.26 -4.50 -7.61
C ALA A 59 -0.25 -2.98 -7.48
N GLY A 60 -0.31 -2.30 -8.61
CA GLY A 60 -0.36 -0.84 -8.67
C GLY A 60 -0.84 -0.36 -10.03
N SER A 61 -0.74 0.94 -10.26
CA SER A 61 -1.15 1.57 -11.52
C SER A 61 -0.33 1.03 -12.69
N ALA A 62 -1.02 0.79 -13.82
CA ALA A 62 -0.35 0.42 -15.07
C ALA A 62 0.22 1.64 -15.82
N THR A 63 -0.12 2.86 -15.40
CA THR A 63 0.24 4.09 -16.12
C THR A 63 0.97 5.11 -15.28
N VAL A 64 0.93 5.01 -13.94
CA VAL A 64 1.60 5.93 -13.02
C VAL A 64 2.72 5.20 -12.30
N PHE A 65 3.93 5.73 -12.39
CA PHE A 65 5.11 5.11 -11.78
C PHE A 65 5.80 6.11 -10.86
N VAL A 66 6.30 5.61 -9.74
CA VAL A 66 7.07 6.38 -8.77
C VAL A 66 8.43 5.70 -8.62
N ASN A 67 9.50 6.39 -8.97
CA ASN A 67 10.86 5.84 -8.97
C ASN A 67 10.96 4.55 -9.83
N GLY A 68 10.24 4.51 -10.97
CA GLY A 68 10.24 3.36 -11.87
C GLY A 68 9.39 2.18 -11.42
N LYS A 69 8.62 2.31 -10.34
CA LYS A 69 7.75 1.26 -9.80
C LYS A 69 6.29 1.69 -9.91
N PRO A 70 5.35 0.76 -10.21
CA PRO A 70 3.93 1.12 -10.24
C PRO A 70 3.48 1.74 -8.93
N ALA A 71 2.78 2.86 -9.00
CA ALA A 71 2.26 3.55 -7.82
C ALA A 71 1.08 2.77 -7.23
N ALA A 72 1.08 2.59 -5.90
CA ALA A 72 0.03 1.86 -5.21
C ALA A 72 -1.24 2.69 -5.05
N ARG A 73 -2.40 2.03 -5.15
CA ARG A 73 -3.72 2.66 -5.06
C ARG A 73 -4.60 1.86 -4.12
N VAL A 74 -5.58 2.53 -3.52
CA VAL A 74 -6.61 1.87 -2.71
C VAL A 74 -7.32 0.82 -3.56
N GLY A 75 -7.48 -0.39 -3.02
CA GLY A 75 -8.05 -1.55 -3.70
C GLY A 75 -7.02 -2.45 -4.35
N ASP A 76 -5.78 -2.00 -4.53
CA ASP A 76 -4.72 -2.84 -5.06
C ASP A 76 -4.28 -3.87 -4.02
N MET A 77 -3.89 -5.06 -4.50
CA MET A 77 -3.61 -6.21 -3.63
C MET A 77 -2.18 -6.21 -3.11
N LEU A 78 -2.04 -6.63 -1.85
CA LEU A 78 -0.77 -7.04 -1.27
C LEU A 78 -0.53 -8.53 -1.59
N ALA A 79 0.72 -8.95 -1.51
CA ALA A 79 1.08 -10.35 -1.78
C ALA A 79 0.40 -11.34 -0.84
N CYS A 80 0.08 -10.94 0.39
CA CYS A 80 -0.57 -11.81 1.38
C CYS A 80 -2.09 -11.96 1.20
N GLY A 81 -2.70 -11.23 0.27
CA GLY A 81 -4.14 -11.29 0.04
C GLY A 81 -4.96 -10.14 0.63
N SER A 82 -4.36 -9.27 1.44
CA SER A 82 -4.99 -8.01 1.85
C SER A 82 -5.07 -7.06 0.66
N ALA A 83 -5.88 -6.02 0.78
CA ALA A 83 -5.92 -4.91 -0.17
C ALA A 83 -5.60 -3.60 0.54
N ALA A 84 -5.00 -2.65 -0.16
CA ALA A 84 -4.81 -1.31 0.36
C ALA A 84 -6.19 -0.68 0.61
N ALA A 85 -6.40 -0.11 1.80
CA ALA A 85 -7.71 0.37 2.22
C ALA A 85 -7.75 1.88 2.45
N GLU A 86 -6.62 2.50 2.70
CA GLU A 86 -6.52 3.91 3.05
C GLU A 86 -5.62 4.64 2.07
N GLY A 87 -5.97 5.85 1.71
CA GLY A 87 -5.18 6.66 0.79
C GLY A 87 -5.51 8.14 0.87
N SER A 88 -4.96 8.90 -0.07
CA SER A 88 -5.17 10.34 -0.16
C SER A 88 -6.63 10.68 -0.41
N SER A 89 -7.10 11.76 0.23
CA SER A 89 -8.44 12.29 -0.03
C SER A 89 -8.52 13.14 -1.30
N ASN A 90 -7.40 13.52 -1.89
CA ASN A 90 -7.38 14.44 -3.03
C ASN A 90 -6.35 14.11 -4.12
N VAL A 91 -5.63 13.01 -4.02
CA VAL A 91 -4.71 12.53 -5.07
C VAL A 91 -5.13 11.13 -5.51
N PHE A 92 -5.32 10.95 -6.80
CA PHE A 92 -5.86 9.73 -7.39
C PHE A 92 -5.00 9.32 -8.57
N PHE A 93 -4.76 8.01 -8.71
CA PHE A 93 -3.98 7.46 -9.83
C PHE A 93 -4.87 6.56 -10.69
N GLY A 94 -4.85 6.80 -12.01
CA GLY A 94 -5.56 5.98 -12.98
C GLY A 94 -4.78 4.73 -13.37
N GLY A 95 -5.24 4.10 -14.39
CA GLY A 95 -4.63 2.94 -15.01
C GLY A 95 -4.92 1.64 -14.34
#